data_4e737a087a566953de39002850028397
#
_entry.id   4e737a087a566953de39002850028397
#
_cell.length_a   1.000
_cell.length_b   1.000
_cell.length_c   1.000
_cell.angle_alpha   90.00
_cell.angle_beta   90.00
_cell.angle_gamma   90.00
#
_symmetry.space_group_name_H-M   'P 1'
#
loop_
_entity.id
_entity.type
_entity.pdbx_description
1 polymer ?
#
loop_
_entity_poly.entity_id
_entity_poly.type
_entity_poly.pdbx_seq_one_letter_code
_entity_poly.pdbx_strand_id
1 'polypeptide(L)'
;MPEDCNGRHLKLWTPATYRIEVVGALDESWSDRLGGMIIKTRQRADQSTVTTLTGRMIDQAELAGVLNSLYELHLPILKVKILRTEQ
;
A
#
# COMPACT_ATOMS: atom_id res chain seq x y z
N MET A 1 -3.49 20.74 11.96
CA MET A 1 -3.23 20.68 11.34
C MET A 1 -3.04 20.84 10.57
N PRO A 2 -2.91 21.09 10.28
CA PRO A 2 -2.78 21.18 9.42
C PRO A 2 -2.43 20.89 8.62
N GLU A 3 -2.59 20.80 8.18
CA GLU A 3 -2.40 20.61 7.47
C GLU A 3 -1.67 20.50 6.78
N ASP A 4 -1.57 20.16 6.49
CA ASP A 4 -0.93 20.09 5.72
C ASP A 4 -0.34 20.75 5.23
N CYS A 5 -0.13 20.88 5.38
CA CYS A 5 0.34 21.57 4.94
C CYS A 5 0.79 21.76 3.78
N ASN A 6 1.06 21.31 3.39
CA ASN A 6 1.40 21.45 2.18
C ASN A 6 0.33 21.35 1.45
N GLY A 7 -0.40 21.03 2.09
CA GLY A 7 -1.54 21.04 1.61
C GLY A 7 -1.88 20.74 0.37
N ARG A 8 -1.39 20.12 -0.09
CA ARG A 8 -1.56 20.00 -1.22
C ARG A 8 -2.20 19.18 -1.44
N HIS A 9 -2.67 18.87 -0.84
CA HIS A 9 -3.47 18.51 -1.17
C HIS A 9 -3.95 17.28 -1.31
N LEU A 10 -3.62 16.32 -0.51
CA LEU A 10 -4.30 15.05 -0.50
C LEU A 10 -5.46 15.14 0.41
N LYS A 11 -6.62 15.01 -0.12
CA LYS A 11 -7.82 14.93 0.67
C LYS A 11 -8.09 13.46 0.95
N LEU A 12 -8.88 13.19 1.98
CA LEU A 12 -9.17 11.81 2.37
C LEU A 12 -9.81 11.01 1.25
N TRP A 13 -10.50 11.68 0.34
CA TRP A 13 -11.21 11.00 -0.74
C TRP A 13 -10.56 11.17 -2.10
N THR A 14 -9.31 11.64 -2.11
CA THR A 14 -8.59 11.79 -3.39
C THR A 14 -8.05 10.45 -3.83
N PRO A 15 -8.42 9.98 -5.02
CA PRO A 15 -7.85 8.74 -5.53
C PRO A 15 -6.36 8.88 -5.78
N ALA A 16 -5.63 7.83 -5.51
CA ALA A 16 -4.18 7.82 -5.70
C ALA A 16 -3.70 6.40 -5.93
N THR A 17 -2.58 6.27 -6.62
CA THR A 17 -1.92 5.00 -6.81
C THR A 17 -0.82 4.88 -5.77
N TYR A 18 -0.83 3.78 -5.04
CA TYR A 18 0.12 3.54 -3.97
C TYR A 18 0.98 2.33 -4.25
N ARG A 19 2.17 2.34 -3.70
CA ARG A 19 3.03 1.15 -3.64
C ARG A 19 3.34 0.89 -2.18
N ILE A 20 3.09 -0.34 -1.73
CA ILE A 20 3.35 -0.76 -0.37
C ILE A 20 4.35 -1.90 -0.43
N GLU A 21 5.39 -1.85 0.40
CA GLU A 21 6.37 -2.92 0.50
C GLU A 21 6.32 -3.52 1.89
N VAL A 22 6.25 -4.84 1.95
CA VAL A 22 6.20 -5.55 3.23
C VAL A 22 7.23 -6.66 3.21
N VAL A 23 7.68 -7.04 4.42
CA VAL A 23 8.57 -8.19 4.58
C VAL A 23 7.72 -9.44 4.61
N GLY A 24 8.11 -10.43 3.83
CA GLY A 24 7.42 -11.71 3.79
C GLY A 24 6.77 -11.96 2.46
N ALA A 25 6.27 -13.17 2.28
CA ALA A 25 5.62 -13.57 1.04
C ALA A 25 4.11 -13.46 1.22
N LEU A 26 3.45 -12.90 0.22
CA LEU A 26 2.00 -12.78 0.22
C LEU A 26 1.50 -13.35 -1.10
N ASP A 27 0.56 -14.30 -0.99
CA ASP A 27 0.00 -14.94 -2.16
C ASP A 27 -0.80 -13.95 -2.98
N GLU A 28 -0.69 -14.06 -4.29
CA GLU A 28 -1.44 -13.19 -5.19
C GLU A 28 -2.96 -13.34 -5.02
N SER A 29 -3.40 -14.45 -4.47
CA SER A 29 -4.83 -14.64 -4.23
C SER A 29 -5.41 -13.63 -3.25
N TRP A 30 -4.56 -12.94 -2.49
CA TRP A 30 -5.02 -11.91 -1.58
C TRP A 30 -5.39 -10.61 -2.28
N SER A 31 -5.09 -10.51 -3.57
CA SER A 31 -5.31 -9.28 -4.32
C SER A 31 -6.73 -8.74 -4.14
N ASP A 32 -7.74 -9.61 -4.25
CA ASP A 32 -9.13 -9.18 -4.13
C ASP A 32 -9.43 -8.59 -2.77
N ARG A 33 -8.81 -9.12 -1.72
CA ARG A 33 -9.05 -8.64 -0.37
C ARG A 33 -8.26 -7.39 -0.05
N LEU A 34 -7.31 -7.06 -0.89
CA LEU A 34 -6.45 -5.92 -0.69
C LEU A 34 -6.71 -4.85 -1.77
N GLY A 35 -7.97 -4.65 -2.11
CA GLY A 35 -8.36 -3.58 -3.01
C GLY A 35 -7.98 -3.82 -4.46
N GLY A 36 -7.72 -5.06 -4.84
CA GLY A 36 -7.34 -5.35 -6.21
C GLY A 36 -5.92 -4.96 -6.56
N MET A 37 -5.07 -4.79 -5.57
CA MET A 37 -3.69 -4.40 -5.82
C MET A 37 -2.91 -5.52 -6.49
N ILE A 38 -1.96 -5.14 -7.33
CA ILE A 38 -1.07 -6.09 -7.96
C ILE A 38 -0.01 -6.49 -6.92
N ILE A 39 0.11 -7.80 -6.70
CA ILE A 39 1.03 -8.34 -5.69
C ILE A 39 2.19 -9.01 -6.38
N LYS A 40 3.41 -8.59 -6.05
CA LYS A 40 4.62 -9.21 -6.59
C LYS A 40 5.59 -9.48 -5.45
N THR A 41 6.15 -10.68 -5.43
CA THR A 41 7.08 -11.10 -4.40
C THR A 41 8.46 -11.27 -5.02
N ARG A 42 9.49 -10.84 -4.29
CA ARG A 42 10.87 -11.00 -4.77
C ARG A 42 11.77 -11.26 -3.58
N GLN A 43 12.94 -11.81 -3.86
CA GLN A 43 13.96 -11.98 -2.85
C GLN A 43 14.98 -10.87 -2.96
N ARG A 44 15.42 -10.36 -1.83
CA ARG A 44 16.47 -9.35 -1.79
C ARG A 44 17.84 -10.04 -1.76
N ALA A 45 18.88 -9.22 -1.91
CA ALA A 45 20.24 -9.74 -1.91
C ALA A 45 20.59 -10.46 -0.62
N ASP A 46 19.99 -10.06 0.50
CA ASP A 46 20.24 -10.71 1.80
C ASP A 46 19.32 -11.91 2.02
N GLN A 47 18.63 -12.34 0.96
CA GLN A 47 17.73 -13.49 0.95
C GLN A 47 16.41 -13.29 1.69
N SER A 48 16.16 -12.11 2.22
CA SER A 48 14.84 -11.83 2.77
C SER A 48 13.84 -11.71 1.63
N THR A 49 12.58 -12.04 1.92
CA THR A 49 11.52 -11.95 0.93
C THR A 49 10.75 -10.65 1.14
N VAL A 50 10.49 -9.95 0.06
CA VAL A 50 9.73 -8.70 0.10
C VAL A 50 8.60 -8.81 -0.91
N THR A 51 7.42 -8.41 -0.48
CA THR A 51 6.26 -8.36 -1.35
C THR A 51 5.92 -6.90 -1.61
N THR A 52 5.66 -6.59 -2.88
CA THR A 52 5.28 -5.25 -3.30
C THR A 52 3.84 -5.29 -3.77
N LEU A 53 3.02 -4.39 -3.22
CA LEU A 53 1.64 -4.25 -3.62
C LEU A 53 1.48 -2.89 -4.28
N THR A 54 0.94 -2.88 -5.50
CA THR A 54 0.77 -1.64 -6.24
C THR A 54 -0.68 -1.57 -6.71
N GLY A 55 -1.33 -0.46 -6.50
CA GLY A 55 -2.68 -0.31 -6.96
C GLY A 55 -3.27 1.04 -6.64
N ARG A 56 -4.42 1.30 -7.26
CA ARG A 56 -5.13 2.55 -7.08
C ARG A 56 -6.09 2.42 -5.91
N MET A 57 -6.04 3.41 -5.02
CA MET A 57 -6.97 3.49 -3.89
C MET A 57 -7.92 4.65 -4.13
N ILE A 58 -9.18 4.42 -3.84
CA ILE A 58 -10.20 5.43 -4.06
C ILE A 58 -10.08 6.54 -3.04
N ASP A 59 -9.74 6.18 -1.81
CA ASP A 59 -9.61 7.15 -0.74
C ASP A 59 -8.70 6.60 0.35
N GLN A 60 -8.49 7.41 1.37
CA GLN A 60 -7.60 7.03 2.46
C GLN A 60 -8.18 5.89 3.30
N ALA A 61 -9.50 5.77 3.35
CA ALA A 61 -10.12 4.70 4.11
C ALA A 61 -9.80 3.35 3.49
N GLU A 62 -9.77 3.28 2.16
CA GLU A 62 -9.41 2.04 1.49
C GLU A 62 -7.96 1.68 1.76
N LEU A 63 -7.07 2.67 1.73
CA LEU A 63 -5.67 2.45 2.06
C LEU A 63 -5.53 1.94 3.49
N ALA A 64 -6.22 2.58 4.43
CA ALA A 64 -6.15 2.16 5.83
C ALA A 64 -6.62 0.72 5.99
N GLY A 65 -7.65 0.32 5.26
CA GLY A 65 -8.12 -1.05 5.30
C GLY A 65 -7.07 -2.04 4.82
N VAL A 66 -6.37 -1.70 3.73
CA VAL A 66 -5.31 -2.54 3.21
C VAL A 66 -4.17 -2.66 4.23
N LEU A 67 -3.75 -1.53 4.79
CA LEU A 67 -2.65 -1.54 5.76
C LEU A 67 -3.02 -2.35 6.99
N ASN A 68 -4.27 -2.24 7.45
CA ASN A 68 -4.72 -3.00 8.60
C ASN A 68 -4.74 -4.49 8.31
N SER A 69 -5.13 -4.88 7.10
CA SER A 69 -5.11 -6.28 6.70
C SER A 69 -3.70 -6.84 6.71
N LEU A 70 -2.74 -6.05 6.21
CA LEU A 70 -1.35 -6.47 6.21
C LEU A 70 -0.83 -6.62 7.64
N TYR A 71 -1.25 -5.72 8.53
CA TYR A 71 -0.86 -5.80 9.92
C TYR A 71 -1.40 -7.09 10.56
N GLU A 72 -2.64 -7.45 10.26
CA GLU A 72 -3.24 -8.66 10.80
C GLU A 72 -2.57 -9.92 10.27
N LEU A 73 -1.97 -9.85 9.10
CA LEU A 73 -1.22 -10.96 8.53
C LEU A 73 0.20 -11.02 9.07
N HIS A 74 0.54 -10.12 9.97
CA HIS A 74 1.87 -10.06 10.59
C HIS A 74 2.97 -9.81 9.56
N LEU A 75 2.67 -8.96 8.57
CA LEU A 75 3.65 -8.60 7.55
C LEU A 75 4.17 -7.20 7.87
N PRO A 76 5.41 -7.08 8.33
CA PRO A 76 5.96 -5.76 8.65
C PRO A 76 6.00 -4.89 7.41
N ILE A 77 5.50 -3.68 7.54
CA ILE A 77 5.44 -2.74 6.42
C ILE A 77 6.76 -1.98 6.37
N LEU A 78 7.45 -2.09 5.24
CA LEU A 78 8.71 -1.40 5.04
C LEU A 78 8.52 0.00 4.50
N LYS A 79 7.56 0.16 3.61
CA LYS A 79 7.40 1.43 2.92
C LYS A 79 5.99 1.56 2.37
N VAL A 80 5.46 2.77 2.43
CA VAL A 80 4.22 3.13 1.75
C VAL A 80 4.54 4.37 0.93
N LYS A 81 4.28 4.33 -0.37
CA LYS A 81 4.63 5.42 -1.25
C LYS A 81 3.47 5.76 -2.17
N ILE A 82 3.23 7.04 -2.35
CA ILE A 82 2.26 7.50 -3.33
C ILE A 82 2.99 7.65 -4.65
N LEU A 83 2.54 6.92 -5.67
CA LEU A 83 3.14 6.99 -6.99
C LEU A 83 2.49 8.08 -7.83
N ARG A 84 1.19 8.29 -7.62
CA ARG A 84 0.44 9.19 -8.47
C ARG A 84 -0.84 9.58 -7.77
N THR A 85 -1.16 10.85 -7.84
CA THR A 85 -2.39 11.38 -7.27
C THR A 85 -3.30 11.78 -8.42
N GLU A 86 -4.59 11.43 -8.31
CA GLU A 86 -5.58 11.78 -9.31
C GLU A 86 -6.52 12.80 -8.71
N GLN A 87 -6.80 13.83 -9.47
CA GLN A 87 -7.67 14.89 -8.97
C GLN A 87 -8.88 15.06 -9.84
#